data_47bb885e1d005a5ed5bf1e648089d80e
#
_entry.id   47bb885e1d005a5ed5bf1e648089d80e
#
_cell.length_a   1.000
_cell.length_b   1.000
_cell.length_c   1.000
_cell.angle_alpha   90.00
_cell.angle_beta   90.00
_cell.angle_gamma   90.00
#
_symmetry.space_group_name_H-M   'P 1'
#
loop_
_entity.id
_entity.type
_entity.pdbx_description
1 polymer ?
#
loop_
_entity_poly.entity_id
_entity_poly.type
_entity_poly.pdbx_seq_one_letter_code
_entity_poly.pdbx_strand_id
1 'polypeptide(L)'
;MFTESDYEKLHQIMAESPEKEELLTKLLHSHRMDISTISHEIRNPLTLIYSTLQIIEASNPEVLNIRHWSDLHSDIEYMKQLLEELSAYNNGQRLSPSSTNFDIFLKKIALSFASSIIETDIEFISRIEPGLPVMPADSIKLQEVLLNLLGNARDAVLIHQSTYSPQIHFHAWKDHSNLIISVSDNGCGIAPEHLSAIFEPFVTYKSSGTGLGLPLSRRIIEAHGGTLTVHSEPDLPDCQVKTTFTLTIPIP
;
A
#
# COMPACT_ATOMS: atom_id res chain seq x y z
N MET A 1 -15.99 9.80 11.21
CA MET A 1 -15.34 8.62 10.62
C MET A 1 -15.66 7.45 11.54
N PHE A 2 -15.92 6.25 11.04
CA PHE A 2 -16.17 5.08 11.91
C PHE A 2 -14.88 4.70 12.62
N THR A 3 -14.97 4.53 13.96
CA THR A 3 -13.85 4.06 14.78
C THR A 3 -13.83 2.53 14.84
N GLU A 4 -12.74 1.94 15.35
CA GLU A 4 -12.63 0.48 15.56
C GLU A 4 -13.78 -0.05 16.45
N SER A 5 -14.14 0.71 17.50
CA SER A 5 -15.32 0.43 18.35
C SER A 5 -16.64 0.46 17.56
N ASP A 6 -16.76 1.29 16.53
CA ASP A 6 -17.97 1.34 15.71
C ASP A 6 -18.06 0.14 14.77
N TYR A 7 -16.92 -0.35 14.27
CA TYR A 7 -16.85 -1.59 13.48
C TYR A 7 -17.20 -2.83 14.35
N GLU A 8 -16.69 -2.89 15.57
CA GLU A 8 -17.08 -3.97 16.52
C GLU A 8 -18.58 -3.97 16.80
N LYS A 9 -19.16 -2.78 17.07
CA LYS A 9 -20.61 -2.64 17.25
C LYS A 9 -21.39 -3.03 15.99
N LEU A 10 -20.90 -2.65 14.81
CA LEU A 10 -21.51 -3.01 13.54
C LEU A 10 -21.54 -4.54 13.38
N HIS A 11 -20.42 -5.23 13.66
CA HIS A 11 -20.35 -6.68 13.62
C HIS A 11 -21.28 -7.33 14.66
N GLN A 12 -21.40 -6.76 15.85
CA GLN A 12 -22.36 -7.23 16.86
C GLN A 12 -23.79 -7.10 16.38
N ILE A 13 -24.17 -5.96 15.78
CA ILE A 13 -25.51 -5.73 15.23
C ILE A 13 -25.79 -6.70 14.07
N MET A 14 -24.80 -6.97 13.20
CA MET A 14 -24.93 -7.95 12.12
C MET A 14 -25.16 -9.36 12.65
N ALA A 15 -24.51 -9.74 13.75
CA ALA A 15 -24.65 -11.04 14.39
C ALA A 15 -26.02 -11.25 15.12
N GLU A 16 -26.78 -10.18 15.36
CA GLU A 16 -28.07 -10.28 16.09
C GLU A 16 -29.18 -10.96 15.27
N SER A 17 -29.20 -10.79 13.95
CA SER A 17 -30.15 -11.48 13.09
C SER A 17 -29.70 -11.51 11.62
N PRO A 18 -30.03 -12.59 10.86
CA PRO A 18 -29.72 -12.68 9.43
C PRO A 18 -30.30 -11.52 8.59
N GLU A 19 -31.45 -10.96 9.00
CA GLU A 19 -32.08 -9.84 8.32
C GLU A 19 -31.26 -8.54 8.49
N LYS A 20 -30.72 -8.28 9.67
CA LYS A 20 -29.85 -7.14 9.96
C LYS A 20 -28.52 -7.28 9.20
N GLU A 21 -27.96 -8.49 9.21
CA GLU A 21 -26.74 -8.80 8.46
C GLU A 21 -26.93 -8.53 6.95
N GLU A 22 -28.04 -9.02 6.37
CA GLU A 22 -28.35 -8.80 4.95
C GLU A 22 -28.54 -7.32 4.61
N LEU A 23 -29.28 -6.59 5.45
CA LEU A 23 -29.55 -5.16 5.23
C LEU A 23 -28.28 -4.32 5.32
N LEU A 24 -27.47 -4.54 6.35
CA LEU A 24 -26.21 -3.82 6.54
C LEU A 24 -25.19 -4.17 5.46
N THR A 25 -25.11 -5.43 5.06
CA THR A 25 -24.28 -5.86 3.93
C THR A 25 -24.68 -5.18 2.62
N LYS A 26 -25.99 -5.10 2.33
CA LYS A 26 -26.51 -4.38 1.16
C LYS A 26 -26.16 -2.89 1.22
N LEU A 27 -26.31 -2.26 2.37
CA LEU A 27 -26.02 -0.84 2.55
C LEU A 27 -24.52 -0.56 2.36
N LEU A 28 -23.63 -1.36 2.94
CA LEU A 28 -22.20 -1.26 2.75
C LEU A 28 -21.80 -1.51 1.29
N HIS A 29 -22.44 -2.47 0.64
CA HIS A 29 -22.19 -2.76 -0.78
C HIS A 29 -22.63 -1.60 -1.68
N SER A 30 -23.83 -1.03 -1.44
CA SER A 30 -24.32 0.14 -2.17
C SER A 30 -23.37 1.32 -2.04
N HIS A 31 -22.97 1.65 -0.81
CA HIS A 31 -22.03 2.75 -0.56
C HIS A 31 -20.68 2.55 -1.26
N ARG A 32 -20.16 1.30 -1.31
CA ARG A 32 -18.94 0.98 -2.06
C ARG A 32 -19.12 1.15 -3.57
N MET A 33 -20.28 0.73 -4.10
CA MET A 33 -20.60 0.89 -5.53
C MET A 33 -20.70 2.39 -5.89
N ASP A 34 -21.31 3.19 -5.03
CA ASP A 34 -21.43 4.64 -5.25
C ASP A 34 -20.05 5.30 -5.34
N ILE A 35 -19.13 4.99 -4.42
CA ILE A 35 -17.76 5.52 -4.45
C ILE A 35 -17.01 5.05 -5.70
N SER A 36 -17.16 3.80 -6.10
CA SER A 36 -16.52 3.27 -7.30
C SER A 36 -17.05 3.97 -8.56
N THR A 37 -18.35 4.17 -8.64
CA THR A 37 -19.00 4.89 -9.75
C THR A 37 -18.52 6.34 -9.82
N ILE A 38 -18.52 7.07 -8.69
CA ILE A 38 -18.05 8.44 -8.62
C ILE A 38 -16.57 8.53 -9.04
N SER A 39 -15.73 7.60 -8.57
CA SER A 39 -14.32 7.56 -8.96
C SER A 39 -14.14 7.39 -10.47
N HIS A 40 -14.95 6.55 -11.11
CA HIS A 40 -14.95 6.39 -12.57
C HIS A 40 -15.46 7.62 -13.31
N GLU A 41 -16.52 8.25 -12.81
CA GLU A 41 -17.09 9.46 -13.41
C GLU A 41 -16.14 10.66 -13.32
N ILE A 42 -15.34 10.78 -12.24
CA ILE A 42 -14.32 11.82 -12.10
C ILE A 42 -13.08 11.51 -12.95
N ARG A 43 -12.69 10.23 -13.06
CA ARG A 43 -11.53 9.83 -13.87
C ARG A 43 -11.69 10.20 -15.35
N ASN A 44 -12.90 10.09 -15.88
CA ASN A 44 -13.16 10.38 -17.29
C ASN A 44 -12.83 11.84 -17.69
N PRO A 45 -13.40 12.89 -17.05
CA PRO A 45 -13.04 14.26 -17.37
C PRO A 45 -11.58 14.57 -17.06
N LEU A 46 -11.00 13.99 -16.01
CA LEU A 46 -9.60 14.18 -15.67
C LEU A 46 -8.66 13.63 -16.78
N THR A 47 -8.97 12.47 -17.34
CA THR A 47 -8.26 11.90 -18.48
C THR A 47 -8.34 12.80 -19.70
N LEU A 48 -9.50 13.41 -19.96
CA LEU A 48 -9.67 14.36 -21.05
C LEU A 48 -8.83 15.63 -20.85
N ILE A 49 -8.81 16.19 -19.63
CA ILE A 49 -7.98 17.33 -19.26
C ILE A 49 -6.50 16.99 -19.50
N TYR A 50 -6.04 15.85 -18.99
CA TYR A 50 -4.64 15.40 -19.17
C TYR A 50 -4.26 15.25 -20.65
N SER A 51 -5.12 14.60 -21.44
CA SER A 51 -4.91 14.45 -22.88
C SER A 51 -4.88 15.80 -23.61
N THR A 52 -5.74 16.74 -23.17
CA THR A 52 -5.74 18.10 -23.74
C THR A 52 -4.45 18.83 -23.44
N LEU A 53 -3.90 18.71 -22.23
CA LEU A 53 -2.60 19.29 -21.88
C LEU A 53 -1.48 18.72 -22.76
N GLN A 54 -1.44 17.39 -22.95
CA GLN A 54 -0.47 16.75 -23.83
C GLN A 54 -0.55 17.25 -25.29
N ILE A 55 -1.76 17.48 -25.81
CA ILE A 55 -1.97 18.06 -27.15
C ILE A 55 -1.45 19.50 -27.22
N ILE A 56 -1.72 20.31 -26.18
CA ILE A 56 -1.22 21.68 -26.10
C ILE A 56 0.31 21.70 -26.08
N GLU A 57 0.95 20.87 -25.27
CA GLU A 57 2.40 20.73 -25.19
C GLU A 57 3.02 20.30 -26.53
N ALA A 58 2.43 19.30 -27.18
CA ALA A 58 2.88 18.83 -28.48
C ALA A 58 2.74 19.89 -29.59
N SER A 59 1.68 20.72 -29.51
CA SER A 59 1.39 21.75 -30.50
C SER A 59 2.16 23.06 -30.23
N ASN A 60 2.47 23.36 -29.00
CA ASN A 60 3.10 24.60 -28.54
C ASN A 60 4.13 24.32 -27.44
N PRO A 61 5.35 23.85 -27.77
CA PRO A 61 6.35 23.50 -26.75
C PRO A 61 6.74 24.66 -25.82
N GLU A 62 6.48 25.91 -26.22
CA GLU A 62 6.75 27.11 -25.42
C GLU A 62 5.91 27.15 -24.12
N VAL A 63 4.79 26.42 -24.04
CA VAL A 63 3.95 26.37 -22.82
C VAL A 63 4.69 25.75 -21.64
N LEU A 64 5.70 24.89 -21.89
CA LEU A 64 6.54 24.32 -20.84
C LEU A 64 7.31 25.39 -20.05
N ASN A 65 7.51 26.59 -20.61
CA ASN A 65 8.17 27.71 -19.96
C ASN A 65 7.19 28.61 -19.18
N ILE A 66 5.88 28.35 -19.26
CA ILE A 66 4.88 29.13 -18.53
C ILE A 66 4.98 28.78 -17.03
N ARG A 67 5.07 29.83 -16.21
CA ARG A 67 5.07 29.67 -14.76
C ARG A 67 3.85 28.84 -14.32
N HIS A 68 4.08 27.86 -13.43
CA HIS A 68 3.05 26.93 -12.92
C HIS A 68 2.49 25.92 -13.93
N TRP A 69 3.06 25.78 -15.13
CA TRP A 69 2.64 24.74 -16.05
C TRP A 69 3.00 23.34 -15.53
N SER A 70 4.21 23.19 -14.98
CA SER A 70 4.66 21.94 -14.32
C SER A 70 3.81 21.62 -13.09
N ASP A 71 3.41 22.64 -12.33
CA ASP A 71 2.56 22.47 -11.14
C ASP A 71 1.20 21.89 -11.52
N LEU A 72 0.57 22.46 -12.58
CA LEU A 72 -0.70 21.97 -13.11
C LEU A 72 -0.61 20.50 -13.56
N HIS A 73 0.48 20.13 -14.22
CA HIS A 73 0.72 18.75 -14.64
C HIS A 73 0.83 17.81 -13.44
N SER A 74 1.61 18.20 -12.43
CA SER A 74 1.79 17.46 -11.19
C SER A 74 0.49 17.29 -10.41
N ASP A 75 -0.34 18.34 -10.35
CA ASP A 75 -1.63 18.30 -9.66
C ASP A 75 -2.61 17.32 -10.34
N ILE A 76 -2.63 17.27 -11.66
CA ILE A 76 -3.48 16.35 -12.42
C ILE A 76 -2.99 14.90 -12.25
N GLU A 77 -1.69 14.66 -12.30
CA GLU A 77 -1.11 13.34 -12.04
C GLU A 77 -1.45 12.87 -10.61
N TYR A 78 -1.32 13.75 -9.62
CA TYR A 78 -1.71 13.46 -8.24
C TYR A 78 -3.19 13.10 -8.10
N MET A 79 -4.09 13.85 -8.77
CA MET A 79 -5.52 13.55 -8.76
C MET A 79 -5.83 12.19 -9.42
N LYS A 80 -5.15 11.83 -10.52
CA LYS A 80 -5.27 10.51 -11.16
C LYS A 80 -4.86 9.41 -10.19
N GLN A 81 -3.68 9.54 -9.58
CA GLN A 81 -3.17 8.59 -8.60
C GLN A 81 -4.15 8.41 -7.43
N LEU A 82 -4.66 9.51 -6.87
CA LEU A 82 -5.61 9.47 -5.76
C LEU A 82 -6.90 8.70 -6.13
N LEU A 83 -7.43 8.90 -7.34
CA LEU A 83 -8.62 8.18 -7.82
C LEU A 83 -8.35 6.70 -8.06
N GLU A 84 -7.16 6.34 -8.54
CA GLU A 84 -6.75 4.95 -8.73
C GLU A 84 -6.62 4.24 -7.38
N GLU A 85 -5.94 4.84 -6.42
CA GLU A 85 -5.78 4.29 -5.08
C GLU A 85 -7.12 4.20 -4.33
N LEU A 86 -8.02 5.19 -4.48
CA LEU A 86 -9.36 5.14 -3.90
C LEU A 86 -10.18 3.99 -4.49
N SER A 87 -10.09 3.79 -5.80
CA SER A 87 -10.74 2.66 -6.48
C SER A 87 -10.17 1.31 -6.01
N ALA A 88 -8.85 1.21 -5.90
CA ALA A 88 -8.17 0.03 -5.38
C ALA A 88 -8.55 -0.24 -3.91
N TYR A 89 -8.60 0.79 -3.08
CA TYR A 89 -9.03 0.68 -1.68
C TYR A 89 -10.46 0.14 -1.55
N ASN A 90 -11.39 0.63 -2.36
CA ASN A 90 -12.77 0.12 -2.37
C ASN A 90 -12.89 -1.34 -2.83
N ASN A 91 -12.02 -1.77 -3.75
CA ASN A 91 -12.00 -3.12 -4.30
C ASN A 91 -10.98 -4.05 -3.60
N GLY A 92 -10.26 -3.59 -2.59
CA GLY A 92 -9.19 -4.33 -1.93
C GLY A 92 -9.60 -5.69 -1.33
N GLN A 93 -10.86 -5.84 -0.94
CA GLN A 93 -11.40 -7.08 -0.40
C GLN A 93 -11.83 -8.12 -1.46
N ARG A 94 -11.90 -7.74 -2.75
CA ARG A 94 -12.24 -8.68 -3.83
C ARG A 94 -10.97 -9.35 -4.33
N LEU A 95 -10.78 -10.61 -3.97
CA LEU A 95 -9.63 -11.40 -4.41
C LEU A 95 -9.97 -12.23 -5.65
N SER A 96 -8.97 -12.45 -6.48
CA SER A 96 -8.95 -13.41 -7.58
C SER A 96 -7.84 -14.42 -7.37
N PRO A 97 -8.00 -15.34 -6.39
CA PRO A 97 -6.93 -16.24 -5.98
C PRO A 97 -6.58 -17.23 -7.09
N SER A 98 -5.28 -17.44 -7.29
CA SER A 98 -4.71 -18.46 -8.16
C SER A 98 -3.61 -19.23 -7.42
N SER A 99 -3.28 -20.44 -7.90
CA SER A 99 -2.19 -21.20 -7.30
C SER A 99 -0.88 -20.43 -7.44
N THR A 100 -0.34 -19.94 -6.33
CA THR A 100 0.85 -19.09 -6.27
C THR A 100 2.00 -19.82 -5.60
N ASN A 101 3.13 -19.93 -6.30
CA ASN A 101 4.38 -20.43 -5.74
C ASN A 101 5.14 -19.26 -5.09
N PHE A 102 5.16 -19.21 -3.75
CA PHE A 102 5.74 -18.09 -3.01
C PHE A 102 7.26 -17.99 -3.11
N ASP A 103 7.99 -19.10 -3.30
CA ASP A 103 9.43 -19.05 -3.58
C ASP A 103 9.74 -18.24 -4.85
N ILE A 104 8.99 -18.49 -5.92
CA ILE A 104 9.18 -17.80 -7.21
C ILE A 104 8.64 -16.39 -7.14
N PHE A 105 7.45 -16.22 -6.54
CA PHE A 105 6.76 -14.94 -6.46
C PHE A 105 7.60 -13.90 -5.70
N LEU A 106 8.08 -14.23 -4.50
CA LEU A 106 8.83 -13.30 -3.67
C LEU A 106 10.22 -12.99 -4.24
N LYS A 107 10.87 -13.94 -4.89
CA LYS A 107 12.13 -13.70 -5.62
C LYS A 107 11.94 -12.70 -6.76
N LYS A 108 10.81 -12.75 -7.49
CA LYS A 108 10.49 -11.78 -8.52
C LYS A 108 10.29 -10.37 -7.94
N ILE A 109 9.57 -10.26 -6.81
CA ILE A 109 9.38 -8.98 -6.12
C ILE A 109 10.73 -8.40 -5.67
N ALA A 110 11.55 -9.20 -5.00
CA ALA A 110 12.87 -8.78 -4.53
C ALA A 110 13.74 -8.28 -5.69
N LEU A 111 13.78 -9.00 -6.81
CA LEU A 111 14.55 -8.63 -7.99
C LEU A 111 14.02 -7.33 -8.63
N SER A 112 12.71 -7.20 -8.76
CA SER A 112 12.06 -6.00 -9.29
C SER A 112 12.40 -4.77 -8.45
N PHE A 113 12.30 -4.89 -7.12
CA PHE A 113 12.62 -3.79 -6.21
C PHE A 113 14.12 -3.45 -6.25
N ALA A 114 15.01 -4.46 -6.20
CA ALA A 114 16.45 -4.24 -6.32
C ALA A 114 16.82 -3.47 -7.60
N SER A 115 16.15 -3.78 -8.72
CA SER A 115 16.37 -3.06 -9.98
C SER A 115 15.91 -1.61 -9.91
N SER A 116 14.88 -1.29 -9.12
CA SER A 116 14.34 0.08 -9.00
C SER A 116 15.20 1.02 -8.14
N ILE A 117 16.12 0.47 -7.35
CA ILE A 117 17.00 1.24 -6.45
C ILE A 117 18.48 1.18 -6.85
N ILE A 118 18.81 0.64 -8.03
CA ILE A 118 20.20 0.39 -8.47
C ILE A 118 21.03 1.67 -8.56
N GLU A 119 20.40 2.83 -8.78
CA GLU A 119 21.06 4.15 -8.85
C GLU A 119 21.08 4.86 -7.48
N THR A 120 20.78 4.17 -6.40
CA THR A 120 20.77 4.72 -5.04
C THR A 120 21.82 4.03 -4.18
N ASP A 121 22.21 4.67 -3.07
CA ASP A 121 23.14 4.09 -2.08
C ASP A 121 22.43 3.13 -1.09
N ILE A 122 21.21 2.69 -1.40
CA ILE A 122 20.43 1.82 -0.51
C ILE A 122 21.00 0.39 -0.57
N GLU A 123 21.38 -0.14 0.57
CA GLU A 123 21.71 -1.55 0.74
C GLU A 123 20.43 -2.37 0.90
N PHE A 124 20.09 -3.18 -0.11
CA PHE A 124 18.92 -4.05 -0.07
C PHE A 124 19.32 -5.49 0.24
N ILE A 125 18.85 -6.01 1.37
CA ILE A 125 19.13 -7.36 1.85
C ILE A 125 17.87 -8.19 1.74
N SER A 126 17.86 -9.15 0.79
CA SER A 126 16.73 -10.07 0.60
C SER A 126 17.08 -11.47 1.08
N ARG A 127 16.29 -11.98 2.05
CA ARG A 127 16.39 -13.34 2.57
C ARG A 127 15.05 -14.04 2.39
N ILE A 128 14.97 -14.95 1.43
CA ILE A 128 13.78 -15.78 1.19
C ILE A 128 14.18 -17.22 1.56
N GLU A 129 13.61 -17.73 2.65
CA GLU A 129 13.89 -19.08 3.11
C GLU A 129 13.33 -20.11 2.13
N PRO A 130 14.02 -21.22 1.89
CA PRO A 130 13.55 -22.23 0.94
C PRO A 130 12.34 -23.00 1.48
N GLY A 131 11.50 -23.51 0.57
CA GLY A 131 10.37 -24.35 0.91
C GLY A 131 9.13 -23.58 1.35
N LEU A 132 8.97 -22.35 0.87
CA LEU A 132 7.74 -21.60 1.04
C LEU A 132 6.57 -22.31 0.32
N PRO A 133 5.31 -22.08 0.77
CA PRO A 133 4.16 -22.82 0.27
C PRO A 133 3.81 -22.48 -1.18
N VAL A 134 3.15 -23.44 -1.83
CA VAL A 134 2.32 -23.18 -3.00
C VAL A 134 0.87 -23.21 -2.55
N MET A 135 0.20 -22.06 -2.58
CA MET A 135 -1.18 -21.94 -2.08
C MET A 135 -2.00 -20.93 -2.88
N PRO A 136 -3.35 -21.00 -2.80
CA PRO A 136 -4.21 -20.01 -3.44
C PRO A 136 -3.97 -18.61 -2.86
N ALA A 137 -3.63 -17.65 -3.73
CA ALA A 137 -3.48 -16.24 -3.35
C ALA A 137 -3.69 -15.33 -4.57
N ASP A 138 -4.12 -14.10 -4.35
CA ASP A 138 -4.15 -13.07 -5.38
C ASP A 138 -2.75 -12.42 -5.48
N SER A 139 -1.93 -12.96 -6.37
CA SER A 139 -0.53 -12.53 -6.53
C SER A 139 -0.41 -11.08 -6.99
N ILE A 140 -1.40 -10.54 -7.73
CA ILE A 140 -1.38 -9.13 -8.18
C ILE A 140 -1.57 -8.22 -6.98
N LYS A 141 -2.56 -8.50 -6.14
CA LYS A 141 -2.80 -7.71 -4.93
C LYS A 141 -1.70 -7.85 -3.89
N LEU A 142 -1.13 -9.05 -3.73
CA LEU A 142 0.03 -9.23 -2.84
C LEU A 142 1.27 -8.50 -3.35
N GLN A 143 1.47 -8.44 -4.67
CA GLN A 143 2.53 -7.62 -5.27
C GLN A 143 2.32 -6.13 -4.95
N GLU A 144 1.10 -5.62 -5.09
CA GLU A 144 0.72 -4.25 -4.74
C GLU A 144 1.09 -3.93 -3.27
N VAL A 145 0.72 -4.82 -2.34
CA VAL A 145 1.08 -4.69 -0.92
C VAL A 145 2.59 -4.63 -0.72
N LEU A 146 3.33 -5.60 -1.26
CA LEU A 146 4.77 -5.71 -1.03
C LEU A 146 5.54 -4.52 -1.63
N LEU A 147 5.15 -4.07 -2.83
CA LEU A 147 5.77 -2.90 -3.45
C LEU A 147 5.43 -1.60 -2.70
N ASN A 148 4.23 -1.48 -2.14
CA ASN A 148 3.88 -0.34 -1.27
C ASN A 148 4.73 -0.31 0.00
N LEU A 149 4.93 -1.44 0.69
CA LEU A 149 5.77 -1.50 1.89
C LEU A 149 7.24 -1.23 1.58
N LEU A 150 7.77 -1.83 0.50
CA LEU A 150 9.15 -1.58 0.04
C LEU A 150 9.34 -0.12 -0.39
N GLY A 151 8.36 0.47 -1.06
CA GLY A 151 8.35 1.89 -1.41
C GLY A 151 8.35 2.79 -0.19
N ASN A 152 7.56 2.46 0.84
CA ASN A 152 7.55 3.19 2.11
C ASN A 152 8.90 3.12 2.83
N ALA A 153 9.54 1.94 2.87
CA ALA A 153 10.87 1.75 3.42
C ALA A 153 11.91 2.59 2.66
N ARG A 154 11.89 2.56 1.30
CA ARG A 154 12.76 3.39 0.46
C ARG A 154 12.62 4.88 0.78
N ASP A 155 11.40 5.37 0.84
CA ASP A 155 11.15 6.78 1.12
C ASP A 155 11.66 7.15 2.54
N ALA A 156 11.45 6.28 3.53
CA ALA A 156 11.89 6.50 4.90
C ALA A 156 13.43 6.61 5.02
N VAL A 157 14.18 5.76 4.31
CA VAL A 157 15.65 5.80 4.35
C VAL A 157 16.22 6.96 3.52
N LEU A 158 15.54 7.38 2.44
CA LEU A 158 16.00 8.51 1.61
C LEU A 158 15.76 9.87 2.28
N ILE A 159 14.70 10.01 3.07
CA ILE A 159 14.41 11.24 3.82
C ILE A 159 15.35 11.37 5.02
N HIS A 160 15.77 10.25 5.60
CA HIS A 160 16.60 10.24 6.80
C HIS A 160 18.07 10.56 6.47
N GLN A 161 18.55 11.73 6.92
CA GLN A 161 19.96 12.12 6.78
C GLN A 161 20.81 11.43 7.86
N SER A 162 21.18 10.18 7.63
CA SER A 162 22.03 9.39 8.52
C SER A 162 23.48 9.38 8.06
N THR A 163 24.41 9.19 9.01
CA THR A 163 25.83 8.91 8.73
C THR A 163 26.07 7.46 8.32
N TYR A 164 25.08 6.58 8.51
CA TYR A 164 25.11 5.17 8.14
C TYR A 164 24.42 4.94 6.79
N SER A 165 24.84 3.87 6.11
CA SER A 165 24.23 3.48 4.86
C SER A 165 22.74 3.17 5.05
N PRO A 166 21.86 3.68 4.16
CA PRO A 166 20.45 3.35 4.17
C PRO A 166 20.25 1.86 3.87
N GLN A 167 19.50 1.17 4.71
CA GLN A 167 19.30 -0.29 4.63
C GLN A 167 17.84 -0.66 4.59
N ILE A 168 17.49 -1.60 3.71
CA ILE A 168 16.18 -2.22 3.63
C ILE A 168 16.33 -3.73 3.63
N HIS A 169 15.62 -4.41 4.54
CA HIS A 169 15.59 -5.86 4.65
C HIS A 169 14.25 -6.39 4.19
N PHE A 170 14.27 -7.38 3.31
CA PHE A 170 13.11 -8.12 2.87
C PHE A 170 13.29 -9.58 3.26
N HIS A 171 12.53 -10.04 4.24
CA HIS A 171 12.66 -11.41 4.75
C HIS A 171 11.34 -12.16 4.63
N ALA A 172 11.39 -13.40 4.18
CA ALA A 172 10.23 -14.29 4.09
C ALA A 172 10.59 -15.69 4.59
N TRP A 173 9.72 -16.23 5.45
CA TRP A 173 9.87 -17.57 6.01
C TRP A 173 8.52 -18.21 6.31
N LYS A 174 8.54 -19.48 6.60
CA LYS A 174 7.37 -20.26 7.04
C LYS A 174 7.51 -20.55 8.54
N ASP A 175 6.47 -20.25 9.30
CA ASP A 175 6.33 -20.64 10.70
C ASP A 175 5.08 -21.51 10.87
N HIS A 176 5.29 -22.80 11.16
CA HIS A 176 4.25 -23.84 11.33
C HIS A 176 3.09 -23.74 10.31
N SER A 177 2.10 -22.89 10.59
CA SER A 177 0.88 -22.73 9.80
C SER A 177 0.77 -21.38 9.08
N ASN A 178 1.83 -20.56 9.12
CA ASN A 178 1.79 -19.23 8.53
C ASN A 178 2.98 -19.01 7.58
N LEU A 179 2.71 -18.29 6.49
CA LEU A 179 3.72 -17.60 5.72
C LEU A 179 3.91 -16.21 6.33
N ILE A 180 5.14 -15.88 6.68
CA ILE A 180 5.49 -14.60 7.27
C ILE A 180 6.42 -13.87 6.31
N ILE A 181 6.12 -12.58 6.06
CA ILE A 181 6.94 -11.71 5.22
C ILE A 181 7.16 -10.42 5.98
N SER A 182 8.40 -9.98 6.12
CA SER A 182 8.73 -8.72 6.75
C SER A 182 9.50 -7.79 5.81
N VAL A 183 9.19 -6.51 5.93
CA VAL A 183 9.94 -5.41 5.31
C VAL A 183 10.41 -4.50 6.43
N SER A 184 11.72 -4.33 6.55
CA SER A 184 12.32 -3.54 7.62
C SER A 184 13.28 -2.50 7.05
N ASP A 185 13.39 -1.35 7.71
CA ASP A 185 14.26 -0.26 7.31
C ASP A 185 14.94 0.42 8.52
N ASN A 186 16.07 1.08 8.26
CA ASN A 186 16.77 1.93 9.22
C ASN A 186 16.51 3.44 8.96
N GLY A 187 15.37 3.78 8.41
CA GLY A 187 14.99 5.14 8.06
C GLY A 187 14.63 6.02 9.25
N CYS A 188 13.74 6.98 9.05
CA CYS A 188 13.36 7.94 10.09
C CYS A 188 12.50 7.34 11.22
N GLY A 189 11.97 6.12 11.06
CA GLY A 189 11.03 5.54 12.01
C GLY A 189 9.63 6.18 11.94
N ILE A 190 8.74 5.68 12.80
CA ILE A 190 7.36 6.19 12.95
C ILE A 190 7.17 6.55 14.41
N ALA A 191 6.77 7.79 14.68
CA ALA A 191 6.51 8.24 16.04
C ALA A 191 5.37 7.42 16.70
N PRO A 192 5.47 7.08 18.01
CA PRO A 192 4.49 6.22 18.67
C PRO A 192 3.04 6.72 18.55
N GLU A 193 2.85 8.04 18.59
CA GLU A 193 1.53 8.68 18.44
C GLU A 193 0.91 8.49 17.04
N HIS A 194 1.71 8.14 16.04
CA HIS A 194 1.27 7.95 14.67
C HIS A 194 0.97 6.48 14.33
N LEU A 195 1.51 5.52 15.10
CA LEU A 195 1.42 4.08 14.81
C LEU A 195 -0.02 3.57 14.65
N SER A 196 -0.96 4.08 15.45
CA SER A 196 -2.38 3.71 15.34
C SER A 196 -3.04 4.30 14.10
N ALA A 197 -2.63 5.50 13.68
CA ALA A 197 -3.28 6.27 12.63
C ALA A 197 -2.76 5.94 11.21
N ILE A 198 -1.58 5.34 11.06
CA ILE A 198 -1.01 5.06 9.73
C ILE A 198 -1.83 4.10 8.86
N PHE A 199 -2.74 3.33 9.47
CA PHE A 199 -3.67 2.45 8.76
C PHE A 199 -5.05 3.08 8.52
N GLU A 200 -5.27 4.32 8.98
CA GLU A 200 -6.49 5.05 8.68
C GLU A 200 -6.44 5.67 7.27
N PRO A 201 -7.51 5.57 6.49
CA PRO A 201 -7.55 6.16 5.15
C PRO A 201 -7.31 7.67 5.18
N PHE A 202 -6.56 8.17 4.18
CA PHE A 202 -6.22 9.58 4.00
C PHE A 202 -5.31 10.17 5.08
N VAL A 203 -4.81 9.38 6.01
CA VAL A 203 -3.78 9.82 6.95
C VAL A 203 -2.42 9.63 6.31
N THR A 204 -1.68 10.72 6.16
CA THR A 204 -0.32 10.72 5.62
C THR A 204 0.54 11.76 6.31
N TYR A 205 1.80 11.41 6.52
CA TYR A 205 2.84 12.30 7.04
C TYR A 205 3.88 12.65 5.95
N LYS A 206 3.64 12.17 4.71
CA LYS A 206 4.45 12.47 3.53
C LYS A 206 3.82 13.61 2.76
N SER A 207 4.62 14.51 2.22
CA SER A 207 4.17 15.67 1.43
C SER A 207 3.44 15.27 0.14
N SER A 208 3.77 14.15 -0.46
CA SER A 208 3.19 13.63 -1.71
C SER A 208 2.40 12.34 -1.52
N GLY A 209 2.10 11.94 -0.29
CA GLY A 209 1.37 10.71 0.00
C GLY A 209 -0.13 10.91 -0.01
N THR A 210 -0.88 9.95 -0.55
CA THR A 210 -2.35 9.94 -0.55
C THR A 210 -2.96 9.45 0.77
N GLY A 211 -2.18 8.73 1.59
CA GLY A 211 -2.65 8.10 2.82
C GLY A 211 -3.54 6.87 2.58
N LEU A 212 -3.55 6.29 1.37
CA LEU A 212 -4.36 5.12 1.03
C LEU A 212 -3.55 3.82 0.93
N GLY A 213 -2.24 3.88 0.75
CA GLY A 213 -1.41 2.69 0.50
C GLY A 213 -1.41 1.70 1.66
N LEU A 214 -1.13 2.13 2.90
CA LEU A 214 -1.13 1.24 4.08
C LEU A 214 -2.52 0.73 4.45
N PRO A 215 -3.60 1.55 4.47
CA PRO A 215 -4.97 1.07 4.62
C PRO A 215 -5.37 0.01 3.58
N LEU A 216 -5.02 0.22 2.30
CA LEU A 216 -5.26 -0.75 1.24
C LEU A 216 -4.48 -2.05 1.48
N SER A 217 -3.20 -1.94 1.83
CA SER A 217 -2.35 -3.10 2.15
C SER A 217 -2.95 -3.95 3.26
N ARG A 218 -3.41 -3.32 4.35
CA ARG A 218 -4.09 -4.01 5.45
C ARG A 218 -5.34 -4.75 4.98
N ARG A 219 -6.20 -4.09 4.20
CA ARG A 219 -7.44 -4.70 3.67
C ARG A 219 -7.18 -5.89 2.75
N ILE A 220 -6.13 -5.82 1.91
CA ILE A 220 -5.75 -6.92 1.03
C ILE A 220 -5.27 -8.12 1.87
N ILE A 221 -4.45 -7.89 2.88
CA ILE A 221 -3.94 -8.96 3.75
C ILE A 221 -5.05 -9.58 4.59
N GLU A 222 -5.96 -8.77 5.14
CA GLU A 222 -7.15 -9.26 5.86
C GLU A 222 -8.07 -10.08 4.94
N ALA A 223 -8.24 -9.68 3.68
CA ALA A 223 -9.00 -10.47 2.70
C ALA A 223 -8.36 -11.83 2.38
N HIS A 224 -7.03 -11.96 2.53
CA HIS A 224 -6.31 -13.25 2.47
C HIS A 224 -6.36 -14.05 3.79
N GLY A 225 -7.14 -13.59 4.78
CA GLY A 225 -7.21 -14.20 6.11
C GLY A 225 -6.00 -13.94 6.99
N GLY A 226 -5.14 -13.01 6.58
CA GLY A 226 -3.89 -12.67 7.25
C GLY A 226 -3.97 -11.40 8.12
N THR A 227 -2.83 -10.99 8.65
CA THR A 227 -2.67 -9.76 9.44
C THR A 227 -1.47 -8.96 8.94
N LEU A 228 -1.56 -7.62 8.99
CA LEU A 228 -0.46 -6.69 8.75
C LEU A 228 -0.21 -5.90 10.03
N THR A 229 1.00 -6.02 10.57
CA THR A 229 1.42 -5.33 11.79
C THR A 229 2.62 -4.44 11.52
N VAL A 230 2.86 -3.47 12.38
CA VAL A 230 4.02 -2.58 12.36
C VAL A 230 4.65 -2.51 13.74
N HIS A 231 5.96 -2.51 13.78
CA HIS A 231 6.77 -2.16 14.94
C HIS A 231 7.74 -1.08 14.53
N SER A 232 7.84 0.01 15.30
CA SER A 232 8.78 1.08 15.01
C SER A 232 9.29 1.73 16.27
N GLU A 233 10.62 1.94 16.32
CA GLU A 233 11.36 2.58 17.39
C GLU A 233 12.27 3.66 16.77
N PRO A 234 11.76 4.91 16.62
CA PRO A 234 12.48 5.98 15.92
C PRO A 234 13.76 6.44 16.64
N ASP A 235 13.83 6.25 17.96
CA ASP A 235 14.96 6.68 18.79
C ASP A 235 16.16 5.72 18.78
N LEU A 236 16.05 4.57 18.07
CA LEU A 236 17.18 3.66 17.92
C LEU A 236 18.33 4.30 17.11
N PRO A 237 19.59 3.88 17.36
CA PRO A 237 20.71 4.31 16.55
C PRO A 237 20.51 4.05 15.07
N ASP A 238 21.01 4.93 14.22
CA ASP A 238 20.82 4.86 12.75
C ASP A 238 21.40 3.59 12.09
N CYS A 239 22.30 2.88 12.77
CA CYS A 239 22.82 1.59 12.33
C CYS A 239 21.85 0.41 12.60
N GLN A 240 20.73 0.66 13.27
CA GLN A 240 19.75 -0.36 13.63
C GLN A 240 18.46 -0.19 12.82
N VAL A 241 17.75 -1.31 12.62
CA VAL A 241 16.40 -1.29 12.02
C VAL A 241 15.48 -0.52 12.95
N LYS A 242 14.80 0.48 12.40
CA LYS A 242 13.86 1.33 13.14
C LYS A 242 12.40 0.98 12.88
N THR A 243 12.06 0.56 11.66
CA THR A 243 10.69 0.18 11.32
C THR A 243 10.65 -1.23 10.75
N THR A 244 9.65 -2.01 11.12
CA THR A 244 9.37 -3.33 10.56
C THR A 244 7.88 -3.49 10.34
N PHE A 245 7.48 -3.69 9.10
CA PHE A 245 6.16 -4.18 8.75
C PHE A 245 6.19 -5.70 8.60
N THR A 246 5.23 -6.38 9.20
CA THR A 246 5.14 -7.85 9.15
C THR A 246 3.77 -8.28 8.65
N LEU A 247 3.76 -9.06 7.58
CA LEU A 247 2.60 -9.75 7.03
C LEU A 247 2.61 -11.18 7.53
N THR A 248 1.46 -11.65 8.02
CA THR A 248 1.25 -13.04 8.40
C THR A 248 0.05 -13.56 7.62
N ILE A 249 0.25 -14.58 6.78
CA ILE A 249 -0.79 -15.19 5.94
C ILE A 249 -0.92 -16.66 6.33
N PRO A 250 -2.11 -17.15 6.74
CA PRO A 250 -2.29 -18.55 7.11
C PRO A 250 -2.10 -19.45 5.88
N ILE A 251 -1.44 -20.59 6.11
CA ILE A 251 -1.28 -21.65 5.12
C ILE A 251 -2.45 -22.61 5.29
N PRO A 252 -3.28 -22.84 4.25
CA PRO A 252 -4.43 -23.73 4.29
C PRO A 252 -4.14 -25.16 4.70
#